data_5c9eebfd9cfd8afef97d499feceaf560
#
_entry.id   5c9eebfd9cfd8afef97d499feceaf560
#
_cell.length_a   1.000
_cell.length_b   1.000
_cell.length_c   1.000
_cell.angle_alpha   90.00
_cell.angle_beta   90.00
_cell.angle_gamma   90.00
#
_symmetry.space_group_name_H-M   'P 1'
#
loop_
_entity.id
_entity.type
_entity.pdbx_description
1 polymer ?
#
loop_
_entity_poly.entity_id
_entity_poly.type
_entity_poly.pdbx_seq_one_letter_code
_entity_poly.pdbx_strand_id
1 'polypeptide(L)'
;MLVQLENVQSAADMDAMQASLDAAKTDAVAAEAGLNTSAADLNRAKSDAERSDLDWTRAQGLYKDALISKSDYDMQKANHQTAVAGLAQAQARVAQAKAQKESAEGRIEQASANLTHAADVLKKTTYQAPFDGVITNLPVREGETVVIGIQNAPGSTLMTLADLSVITAEVKVDETDIVNVQMGQAAQVTIDAIPKKTFKAVVTQIGDNAIVRSTGVSTSQQISTSQEAKDFKVVVTLQDPPEDLRPGLSATAKITTATRGNALTIPIQALTIRRQADLVPKDEKGAVQAAAPAKDPSKDKEEIQGVFILRNHKAEFVPVDTGIAGTTDIEVMKGLKEGDEIVTGSYKVLRTLRPGSSVKVDNAAPKKEEDESSS
;
A
#
# COMPACT_ATOMS: atom_id res chain seq x y z
N MET A 1 -15.54 -20.06 -8.08
CA MET A 1 -15.75 -20.42 -6.67
C MET A 1 -14.50 -21.08 -6.16
N LEU A 2 -13.95 -20.58 -5.05
CA LEU A 2 -12.69 -21.06 -4.49
C LEU A 2 -12.90 -22.01 -3.30
N VAL A 3 -13.71 -21.58 -2.33
CA VAL A 3 -14.04 -22.35 -1.12
C VAL A 3 -15.51 -22.14 -0.80
N GLN A 4 -16.14 -23.19 -0.30
CA GLN A 4 -17.46 -23.17 0.28
C GLN A 4 -17.36 -23.68 1.71
N LEU A 5 -17.77 -22.83 2.65
CA LEU A 5 -17.94 -23.25 4.05
C LEU A 5 -19.28 -23.96 4.22
N GLU A 6 -19.43 -24.66 5.32
CA GLU A 6 -20.73 -25.23 5.71
C GLU A 6 -21.78 -24.10 5.82
N ASN A 7 -22.86 -24.20 5.07
CA ASN A 7 -23.86 -23.12 4.96
C ASN A 7 -25.28 -23.55 5.36
N VAL A 8 -25.45 -24.77 5.86
CA VAL A 8 -26.77 -25.33 6.20
C VAL A 8 -27.50 -24.44 7.19
N GLN A 9 -26.82 -24.03 8.26
CA GLN A 9 -27.39 -23.15 9.28
C GLN A 9 -27.73 -21.76 8.73
N SER A 10 -26.78 -21.15 8.01
CA SER A 10 -26.99 -19.81 7.44
C SER A 10 -28.10 -19.77 6.37
N ALA A 11 -28.28 -20.85 5.62
CA ALA A 11 -29.37 -20.98 4.68
C ALA A 11 -30.72 -21.10 5.40
N ALA A 12 -30.80 -21.94 6.45
CA ALA A 12 -32.00 -22.07 7.27
C ALA A 12 -32.38 -20.74 7.97
N ASP A 13 -31.39 -19.98 8.47
CA ASP A 13 -31.62 -18.69 9.07
C ASP A 13 -32.14 -17.66 8.05
N MET A 14 -31.59 -17.65 6.82
CA MET A 14 -32.11 -16.81 5.73
C MET A 14 -33.57 -17.16 5.38
N ASP A 15 -33.90 -18.47 5.26
CA ASP A 15 -35.25 -18.93 4.97
C ASP A 15 -36.22 -18.53 6.09
N ALA A 16 -35.81 -18.61 7.37
CA ALA A 16 -36.60 -18.15 8.50
C ALA A 16 -36.88 -16.64 8.47
N MET A 17 -35.87 -15.82 8.10
CA MET A 17 -36.05 -14.38 7.95
C MET A 17 -36.94 -14.03 6.75
N GLN A 18 -36.84 -14.81 5.65
CA GLN A 18 -37.74 -14.66 4.51
C GLN A 18 -39.20 -14.93 4.91
N ALA A 19 -39.46 -16.00 5.65
CA ALA A 19 -40.78 -16.30 6.17
C ALA A 19 -41.32 -15.20 7.11
N SER A 20 -40.47 -14.62 7.96
CA SER A 20 -40.79 -13.49 8.82
C SER A 20 -41.17 -12.23 8.03
N LEU A 21 -40.45 -11.94 6.94
CA LEU A 21 -40.77 -10.83 6.03
C LEU A 21 -42.16 -11.05 5.36
N ASP A 22 -42.43 -12.27 4.92
CA ASP A 22 -43.71 -12.60 4.25
C ASP A 22 -44.88 -12.53 5.24
N ALA A 23 -44.67 -12.91 6.50
CA ALA A 23 -45.65 -12.70 7.57
C ALA A 23 -45.92 -11.20 7.81
N ALA A 24 -44.88 -10.37 7.91
CA ALA A 24 -45.01 -8.92 8.07
C ALA A 24 -45.73 -8.25 6.90
N LYS A 25 -45.50 -8.71 5.67
CA LYS A 25 -46.27 -8.24 4.49
C LYS A 25 -47.74 -8.59 4.58
N THR A 26 -48.05 -9.80 5.05
CA THR A 26 -49.45 -10.22 5.25
C THR A 26 -50.14 -9.39 6.31
N ASP A 27 -49.47 -9.08 7.41
CA ASP A 27 -49.99 -8.17 8.46
C ASP A 27 -50.26 -6.77 7.93
N ALA A 28 -49.36 -6.24 7.07
CA ALA A 28 -49.58 -4.93 6.45
C ALA A 28 -50.79 -4.90 5.51
N VAL A 29 -51.00 -5.97 4.72
CA VAL A 29 -52.21 -6.09 3.90
C VAL A 29 -53.46 -6.13 4.77
N ALA A 30 -53.45 -6.82 5.91
CA ALA A 30 -54.57 -6.83 6.86
C ALA A 30 -54.81 -5.45 7.46
N ALA A 31 -53.77 -4.71 7.83
CA ALA A 31 -53.88 -3.34 8.33
C ALA A 31 -54.43 -2.37 7.26
N GLU A 32 -54.02 -2.52 6.00
CA GLU A 32 -54.55 -1.77 4.87
C GLU A 32 -56.04 -2.05 4.65
N ALA A 33 -56.49 -3.31 4.72
CA ALA A 33 -57.91 -3.65 4.66
C ALA A 33 -58.70 -3.01 5.80
N GLY A 34 -58.13 -2.99 7.01
CA GLY A 34 -58.69 -2.29 8.17
C GLY A 34 -58.83 -0.76 7.95
N LEU A 35 -57.83 -0.13 7.33
CA LEU A 35 -57.88 1.28 6.95
C LEU A 35 -58.99 1.55 5.93
N ASN A 36 -59.13 0.71 4.90
CA ASN A 36 -60.15 0.82 3.87
C ASN A 36 -61.56 0.70 4.48
N THR A 37 -61.74 -0.21 5.43
CA THR A 37 -63.02 -0.36 6.17
C THR A 37 -63.33 0.89 6.97
N SER A 38 -62.35 1.42 7.73
CA SER A 38 -62.51 2.64 8.51
C SER A 38 -62.80 3.87 7.63
N ALA A 39 -62.19 3.93 6.44
CA ALA A 39 -62.43 4.99 5.44
C ALA A 39 -63.87 4.92 4.86
N ALA A 40 -64.38 3.71 4.63
CA ALA A 40 -65.78 3.52 4.21
C ALA A 40 -66.72 3.98 5.30
N ASP A 41 -66.47 3.64 6.57
CA ASP A 41 -67.33 4.12 7.73
C ASP A 41 -67.25 5.64 7.86
N LEU A 42 -66.09 6.27 7.63
CA LEU A 42 -65.95 7.71 7.61
C LEU A 42 -66.81 8.36 6.51
N ASN A 43 -66.80 7.81 5.30
CA ASN A 43 -67.64 8.31 4.21
C ASN A 43 -69.10 8.23 4.54
N ARG A 44 -69.57 7.14 5.19
CA ARG A 44 -70.93 6.99 5.67
C ARG A 44 -71.27 8.06 6.74
N ALA A 45 -70.43 8.20 7.78
CA ALA A 45 -70.65 9.19 8.84
C ALA A 45 -70.61 10.62 8.29
N LYS A 46 -69.80 10.90 7.24
CA LYS A 46 -69.78 12.19 6.54
C LYS A 46 -71.14 12.47 5.87
N SER A 47 -71.69 11.51 5.14
CA SER A 47 -72.96 11.64 4.46
C SER A 47 -74.13 11.81 5.48
N ASP A 48 -74.07 11.11 6.62
CA ASP A 48 -75.04 11.25 7.69
C ASP A 48 -74.95 12.64 8.34
N ALA A 49 -73.74 13.17 8.59
CA ALA A 49 -73.52 14.50 9.10
C ALA A 49 -74.03 15.60 8.14
N GLU A 50 -73.67 15.46 6.83
CA GLU A 50 -74.19 16.40 5.80
C GLU A 50 -75.70 16.43 5.71
N ARG A 51 -76.37 15.28 5.75
CA ARG A 51 -77.80 15.19 5.76
C ARG A 51 -78.37 15.89 7.00
N SER A 52 -77.86 15.59 8.19
CA SER A 52 -78.32 16.18 9.46
C SER A 52 -78.06 17.68 9.53
N ASP A 53 -77.00 18.19 8.89
CA ASP A 53 -76.69 19.62 8.77
C ASP A 53 -77.73 20.35 7.90
N LEU A 54 -78.11 19.76 6.77
CA LEU A 54 -79.20 20.29 5.92
C LEU A 54 -80.56 20.35 6.66
N ASP A 55 -80.93 19.28 7.41
CA ASP A 55 -82.11 19.20 8.17
C ASP A 55 -82.09 20.21 9.33
N TRP A 56 -80.96 20.37 10.00
CA TRP A 56 -80.78 21.37 11.04
C TRP A 56 -80.88 22.80 10.48
N THR A 57 -80.23 23.10 9.36
CA THR A 57 -80.33 24.41 8.71
C THR A 57 -81.78 24.75 8.34
N ARG A 58 -82.52 23.76 7.83
CA ARG A 58 -83.94 23.91 7.51
C ARG A 58 -84.75 24.16 8.77
N ALA A 59 -84.52 23.41 9.86
CA ALA A 59 -85.21 23.56 11.13
C ALA A 59 -84.93 24.94 11.78
N GLN A 60 -83.69 25.46 11.65
CA GLN A 60 -83.41 26.83 12.11
C GLN A 60 -84.26 27.89 11.41
N GLY A 61 -84.38 27.79 10.07
CA GLY A 61 -85.23 28.70 9.27
C GLY A 61 -86.73 28.61 9.70
N LEU A 62 -87.27 27.39 9.78
CA LEU A 62 -88.68 27.19 10.18
C LEU A 62 -88.98 27.64 11.61
N TYR A 63 -88.05 27.45 12.55
CA TYR A 63 -88.17 27.91 13.91
C TYR A 63 -88.17 29.45 14.01
N LYS A 64 -87.31 30.12 13.24
CA LYS A 64 -87.25 31.58 13.13
C LYS A 64 -88.56 32.15 12.62
N ASP A 65 -89.17 31.45 11.67
CA ASP A 65 -90.48 31.83 11.11
C ASP A 65 -91.68 31.34 11.95
N ALA A 66 -91.42 30.79 13.16
CA ALA A 66 -92.39 30.25 14.11
C ALA A 66 -93.26 29.11 13.55
N LEU A 67 -92.80 28.35 12.60
CA LEU A 67 -93.50 27.26 11.91
C LEU A 67 -93.35 25.89 12.58
N ILE A 68 -92.35 25.69 13.51
CA ILE A 68 -92.13 24.47 14.26
C ILE A 68 -92.12 24.72 15.79
N SER A 69 -92.39 23.67 16.58
CA SER A 69 -92.30 23.74 18.02
C SER A 69 -90.84 23.81 18.53
N LYS A 70 -90.66 24.33 19.74
CA LYS A 70 -89.31 24.31 20.39
C LYS A 70 -88.79 22.88 20.58
N SER A 71 -89.72 21.95 20.90
CA SER A 71 -89.34 20.53 21.04
C SER A 71 -88.75 19.96 19.76
N ASP A 72 -89.33 20.24 18.60
CA ASP A 72 -88.86 19.77 17.30
C ASP A 72 -87.53 20.42 16.95
N TYR A 73 -87.38 21.72 17.27
CA TYR A 73 -86.06 22.40 17.08
C TYR A 73 -84.99 21.78 17.96
N ASP A 74 -85.23 21.55 19.25
CA ASP A 74 -84.26 20.98 20.17
C ASP A 74 -83.93 19.53 19.77
N MET A 75 -84.89 18.77 19.26
CA MET A 75 -84.66 17.43 18.70
C MET A 75 -83.71 17.43 17.46
N GLN A 76 -83.94 18.34 16.50
CA GLN A 76 -83.07 18.46 15.32
C GLN A 76 -81.69 18.93 15.70
N LYS A 77 -81.56 19.83 16.69
CA LYS A 77 -80.26 20.24 17.24
C LYS A 77 -79.48 19.05 17.83
N ALA A 78 -80.15 18.24 18.66
CA ALA A 78 -79.58 17.05 19.27
C ALA A 78 -79.10 16.02 18.20
N ASN A 79 -79.95 15.80 17.17
CA ASN A 79 -79.59 14.91 16.04
C ASN A 79 -78.37 15.40 15.29
N HIS A 80 -78.27 16.71 15.01
CA HIS A 80 -77.12 17.30 14.36
C HIS A 80 -75.87 17.14 15.23
N GLN A 81 -75.92 17.44 16.52
CA GLN A 81 -74.85 17.26 17.45
C GLN A 81 -74.31 15.81 17.50
N THR A 82 -75.29 14.84 17.51
CA THR A 82 -74.97 13.42 17.49
C THR A 82 -74.28 12.99 16.20
N ALA A 83 -74.73 13.47 15.04
CA ALA A 83 -74.14 13.20 13.75
C ALA A 83 -72.70 13.77 13.62
N VAL A 84 -72.50 15.01 14.10
CA VAL A 84 -71.18 15.66 14.16
C VAL A 84 -70.20 14.88 15.07
N ALA A 85 -70.68 14.43 16.23
CA ALA A 85 -69.91 13.60 17.14
C ALA A 85 -69.51 12.23 16.49
N GLY A 86 -70.50 11.63 15.76
CA GLY A 86 -70.24 10.41 14.99
C GLY A 86 -69.20 10.59 13.90
N LEU A 87 -69.22 11.73 13.19
CA LEU A 87 -68.18 12.07 12.20
C LEU A 87 -66.79 12.19 12.85
N ALA A 88 -66.72 12.92 13.97
CA ALA A 88 -65.44 13.06 14.69
C ALA A 88 -64.93 11.72 15.20
N GLN A 89 -65.76 10.80 15.64
CA GLN A 89 -65.42 9.45 16.05
C GLN A 89 -64.92 8.63 14.85
N ALA A 90 -65.55 8.70 13.68
CA ALA A 90 -65.10 8.02 12.47
C ALA A 90 -63.72 8.54 11.97
N GLN A 91 -63.50 9.87 12.05
CA GLN A 91 -62.20 10.48 11.74
C GLN A 91 -61.09 9.94 12.66
N ALA A 92 -61.37 9.83 13.97
CA ALA A 92 -60.42 9.29 14.93
C ALA A 92 -60.06 7.80 14.63
N ARG A 93 -61.08 6.99 14.20
CA ARG A 93 -60.85 5.59 13.79
C ARG A 93 -59.96 5.49 12.56
N VAL A 94 -60.14 6.35 11.55
CA VAL A 94 -59.27 6.39 10.37
C VAL A 94 -57.84 6.77 10.76
N ALA A 95 -57.67 7.76 11.65
CA ALA A 95 -56.34 8.14 12.14
C ALA A 95 -55.67 6.98 12.88
N GLN A 96 -56.40 6.22 13.70
CA GLN A 96 -55.90 5.02 14.37
C GLN A 96 -55.52 3.92 13.39
N ALA A 97 -56.38 3.62 12.40
CA ALA A 97 -56.09 2.61 11.38
C ALA A 97 -54.89 2.99 10.51
N LYS A 98 -54.71 4.29 10.21
CA LYS A 98 -53.52 4.80 9.50
C LYS A 98 -52.24 4.57 10.29
N ALA A 99 -52.26 4.87 11.58
CA ALA A 99 -51.10 4.61 12.46
C ALA A 99 -50.78 3.10 12.58
N GLN A 100 -51.81 2.25 12.55
CA GLN A 100 -51.60 0.78 12.52
C GLN A 100 -50.96 0.33 11.21
N LYS A 101 -51.41 0.87 10.06
CA LYS A 101 -50.78 0.59 8.76
C LYS A 101 -49.29 1.02 8.75
N GLU A 102 -48.99 2.24 9.19
CA GLU A 102 -47.62 2.76 9.26
C GLU A 102 -46.72 1.90 10.19
N SER A 103 -47.28 1.44 11.31
CA SER A 103 -46.58 0.51 12.20
C SER A 103 -46.29 -0.85 11.53
N ALA A 104 -47.25 -1.36 10.73
CA ALA A 104 -47.05 -2.59 9.99
C ALA A 104 -46.03 -2.45 8.86
N GLU A 105 -46.01 -1.31 8.17
CA GLU A 105 -45.00 -0.96 7.18
C GLU A 105 -43.56 -0.89 7.79
N GLY A 106 -43.47 -0.26 8.98
CA GLY A 106 -42.18 -0.26 9.73
C GLY A 106 -41.69 -1.67 10.10
N ARG A 107 -42.61 -2.62 10.37
CA ARG A 107 -42.24 -4.02 10.60
C ARG A 107 -41.71 -4.71 9.33
N ILE A 108 -42.25 -4.37 8.16
CA ILE A 108 -41.74 -4.87 6.88
C ILE A 108 -40.30 -4.40 6.69
N GLU A 109 -40.04 -3.11 6.94
CA GLU A 109 -38.66 -2.55 6.80
C GLU A 109 -37.68 -3.25 7.75
N GLN A 110 -38.07 -3.44 9.00
CA GLN A 110 -37.26 -4.18 9.97
C GLN A 110 -37.02 -5.63 9.53
N ALA A 111 -38.04 -6.36 9.07
CA ALA A 111 -37.89 -7.73 8.61
C ALA A 111 -37.04 -7.82 7.35
N SER A 112 -37.13 -6.86 6.43
CA SER A 112 -36.30 -6.77 5.22
C SER A 112 -34.84 -6.53 5.55
N ALA A 113 -34.53 -5.70 6.54
CA ALA A 113 -33.18 -5.46 7.02
C ALA A 113 -32.59 -6.74 7.64
N ASN A 114 -33.37 -7.48 8.43
CA ASN A 114 -32.95 -8.75 9.01
C ASN A 114 -32.68 -9.80 7.93
N LEU A 115 -33.52 -9.88 6.90
CA LEU A 115 -33.30 -10.76 5.74
C LEU A 115 -32.01 -10.41 5.00
N THR A 116 -31.78 -9.12 4.75
CA THR A 116 -30.54 -8.64 4.11
C THR A 116 -29.31 -9.07 4.91
N HIS A 117 -29.36 -8.92 6.23
CA HIS A 117 -28.28 -9.37 7.11
C HIS A 117 -28.05 -10.89 7.02
N ALA A 118 -29.11 -11.70 7.06
CA ALA A 118 -29.02 -13.15 6.95
C ALA A 118 -28.47 -13.59 5.58
N ALA A 119 -28.89 -12.92 4.50
CA ALA A 119 -28.39 -13.14 3.15
C ALA A 119 -26.89 -12.80 3.02
N ASP A 120 -26.42 -11.73 3.65
CA ASP A 120 -25.01 -11.35 3.69
C ASP A 120 -24.17 -12.38 4.45
N VAL A 121 -24.69 -12.93 5.55
CA VAL A 121 -24.02 -14.00 6.29
C VAL A 121 -23.90 -15.26 5.42
N LEU A 122 -24.98 -15.63 4.74
CA LEU A 122 -24.97 -16.77 3.80
C LEU A 122 -23.99 -16.53 2.65
N LYS A 123 -23.95 -15.33 2.06
CA LYS A 123 -23.01 -14.98 0.99
C LYS A 123 -21.56 -15.13 1.43
N LYS A 124 -21.24 -14.81 2.69
CA LYS A 124 -19.90 -14.95 3.28
C LYS A 124 -19.46 -16.39 3.51
N THR A 125 -20.34 -17.38 3.35
CA THR A 125 -19.95 -18.80 3.39
C THR A 125 -19.37 -19.28 2.05
N THR A 126 -19.54 -18.50 0.98
CA THR A 126 -19.02 -18.85 -0.37
C THR A 126 -17.99 -17.82 -0.79
N TYR A 127 -16.77 -18.27 -0.97
CA TYR A 127 -15.66 -17.42 -1.42
C TYR A 127 -15.46 -17.55 -2.93
N GLN A 128 -15.48 -16.43 -3.62
CA GLN A 128 -15.20 -16.33 -5.05
C GLN A 128 -13.90 -15.55 -5.25
N ALA A 129 -13.18 -15.85 -6.35
CA ALA A 129 -12.01 -15.06 -6.72
C ALA A 129 -12.43 -13.62 -7.07
N PRO A 130 -11.81 -12.61 -6.45
CA PRO A 130 -12.09 -11.21 -6.77
C PRO A 130 -11.44 -10.76 -8.09
N PHE A 131 -10.42 -11.49 -8.55
CA PHE A 131 -9.69 -11.25 -9.81
C PHE A 131 -9.11 -12.57 -10.32
N ASP A 132 -8.70 -12.60 -11.58
CA ASP A 132 -8.03 -13.75 -12.18
C ASP A 132 -6.59 -13.86 -11.64
N GLY A 133 -6.18 -15.05 -11.20
CA GLY A 133 -4.87 -15.23 -10.58
C GLY A 133 -4.60 -16.68 -10.22
N VAL A 134 -3.47 -16.92 -9.56
CA VAL A 134 -3.02 -18.24 -9.12
C VAL A 134 -3.03 -18.30 -7.59
N ILE A 135 -3.50 -19.40 -7.05
CA ILE A 135 -3.44 -19.66 -5.61
C ILE A 135 -1.99 -20.01 -5.26
N THR A 136 -1.35 -19.14 -4.49
CA THR A 136 0.06 -19.31 -4.08
C THR A 136 0.21 -20.04 -2.76
N ASN A 137 -0.78 -19.95 -1.89
CA ASN A 137 -0.78 -20.64 -0.62
C ASN A 137 -2.19 -21.11 -0.26
N LEU A 138 -2.33 -22.37 0.14
CA LEU A 138 -3.57 -23.01 0.58
C LEU A 138 -3.31 -23.77 1.90
N PRO A 139 -3.33 -23.07 3.05
CA PRO A 139 -3.02 -23.68 4.34
C PRO A 139 -4.14 -24.56 4.89
N VAL A 140 -5.37 -24.45 4.38
CA VAL A 140 -6.56 -25.16 4.87
C VAL A 140 -6.84 -26.41 4.04
N ARG A 141 -7.44 -27.40 4.69
CA ARG A 141 -7.85 -28.68 4.06
C ARG A 141 -9.37 -28.84 4.11
N GLU A 142 -9.88 -29.65 3.21
CA GLU A 142 -11.31 -30.02 3.22
C GLU A 142 -11.67 -30.71 4.54
N GLY A 143 -12.78 -30.31 5.15
CA GLY A 143 -13.23 -30.80 6.47
C GLY A 143 -12.60 -30.12 7.68
N GLU A 144 -11.72 -29.14 7.49
CA GLU A 144 -11.10 -28.41 8.59
C GLU A 144 -11.99 -27.28 9.10
N THR A 145 -11.99 -27.10 10.42
CA THR A 145 -12.72 -25.99 11.06
C THR A 145 -11.93 -24.69 10.95
N VAL A 146 -12.55 -23.66 10.39
CA VAL A 146 -11.96 -22.33 10.22
C VAL A 146 -12.48 -21.38 11.29
N VAL A 147 -11.58 -20.60 11.91
CA VAL A 147 -11.93 -19.60 12.92
C VAL A 147 -12.21 -18.27 12.22
N ILE A 148 -13.42 -17.73 12.41
CA ILE A 148 -13.83 -16.45 11.82
C ILE A 148 -13.48 -15.32 12.81
N GLY A 149 -12.86 -14.25 12.29
CA GLY A 149 -12.92 -12.92 12.91
C GLY A 149 -11.77 -12.52 13.83
N ILE A 150 -10.70 -13.28 13.96
CA ILE A 150 -9.50 -12.82 14.66
C ILE A 150 -8.45 -12.44 13.61
N GLN A 151 -8.24 -11.12 13.40
CA GLN A 151 -7.19 -10.63 12.50
C GLN A 151 -5.82 -11.17 12.97
N ASN A 152 -5.05 -11.72 12.02
CA ASN A 152 -3.72 -12.27 12.23
C ASN A 152 -3.62 -13.52 13.15
N ALA A 153 -4.72 -14.21 13.43
CA ALA A 153 -4.65 -15.50 14.10
C ALA A 153 -4.22 -16.60 13.09
N PRO A 154 -3.37 -17.55 13.51
CA PRO A 154 -3.11 -18.74 12.70
C PRO A 154 -4.44 -19.47 12.42
N GLY A 155 -4.74 -19.74 11.14
CA GLY A 155 -6.01 -20.37 10.73
C GLY A 155 -7.12 -19.42 10.27
N SER A 156 -6.91 -18.09 10.29
CA SER A 156 -7.86 -17.12 9.71
C SER A 156 -7.67 -16.92 8.21
N THR A 157 -6.51 -17.27 7.65
CA THR A 157 -6.22 -17.18 6.22
C THR A 157 -6.61 -18.47 5.53
N LEU A 158 -7.63 -18.41 4.66
CA LEU A 158 -8.08 -19.56 3.88
C LEU A 158 -7.13 -19.89 2.73
N MET A 159 -6.74 -18.87 1.98
CA MET A 159 -5.81 -18.98 0.87
C MET A 159 -5.23 -17.63 0.51
N THR A 160 -4.14 -17.65 -0.25
CA THR A 160 -3.55 -16.45 -0.86
C THR A 160 -3.67 -16.56 -2.37
N LEU A 161 -4.38 -15.61 -2.97
CA LEU A 161 -4.51 -15.46 -4.43
C LEU A 161 -3.54 -14.35 -4.86
N ALA A 162 -2.73 -14.61 -5.87
CA ALA A 162 -1.79 -13.63 -6.43
C ALA A 162 -1.98 -13.50 -7.95
N ASP A 163 -1.86 -12.27 -8.43
CA ASP A 163 -1.73 -11.99 -9.86
C ASP A 163 -0.24 -12.09 -10.21
N LEU A 164 0.11 -13.06 -11.06
CA LEU A 164 1.47 -13.30 -11.51
C LEU A 164 1.83 -12.56 -12.81
N SER A 165 0.95 -11.72 -13.33
CA SER A 165 1.22 -10.91 -14.52
C SER A 165 2.32 -9.88 -14.28
N VAL A 166 2.43 -9.39 -13.03
CA VAL A 166 3.48 -8.45 -12.61
C VAL A 166 4.29 -9.07 -11.48
N ILE A 167 5.54 -9.37 -11.77
CA ILE A 167 6.47 -9.87 -10.77
C ILE A 167 7.42 -8.76 -10.35
N THR A 168 7.52 -8.55 -9.04
CA THR A 168 8.40 -7.57 -8.43
C THR A 168 9.46 -8.23 -7.56
N ALA A 169 10.67 -7.68 -7.55
CA ALA A 169 11.71 -8.05 -6.61
C ALA A 169 11.82 -6.98 -5.52
N GLU A 170 11.70 -7.39 -4.27
CA GLU A 170 11.95 -6.53 -3.11
C GLU A 170 13.41 -6.66 -2.69
N VAL A 171 14.17 -5.61 -2.87
CA VAL A 171 15.60 -5.59 -2.52
C VAL A 171 15.86 -4.62 -1.37
N LYS A 172 16.87 -4.94 -0.57
CA LYS A 172 17.35 -4.10 0.53
C LYS A 172 18.57 -3.35 0.05
N VAL A 173 18.53 -2.04 0.13
CA VAL A 173 19.61 -1.13 -0.25
C VAL A 173 20.12 -0.42 1.00
N ASP A 174 21.44 -0.35 1.16
CA ASP A 174 22.08 0.31 2.29
C ASP A 174 21.80 1.81 2.30
N GLU A 175 21.80 2.43 3.49
CA GLU A 175 21.58 3.86 3.72
C GLU A 175 22.54 4.75 2.91
N THR A 176 23.78 4.29 2.67
CA THR A 176 24.77 5.05 1.90
C THR A 176 24.48 5.08 0.42
N ASP A 177 23.84 4.04 -0.12
CA ASP A 177 23.60 3.88 -1.55
C ASP A 177 22.22 4.38 -1.99
N ILE A 178 21.24 4.39 -1.07
CA ILE A 178 19.85 4.78 -1.38
C ILE A 178 19.73 6.22 -1.89
N VAL A 179 20.62 7.10 -1.47
CA VAL A 179 20.64 8.53 -1.89
C VAL A 179 20.73 8.68 -3.42
N ASN A 180 21.38 7.72 -4.08
CA ASN A 180 21.60 7.74 -5.53
C ASN A 180 20.53 6.96 -6.30
N VAL A 181 19.61 6.27 -5.60
CA VAL A 181 18.54 5.47 -6.24
C VAL A 181 17.33 6.35 -6.49
N GLN A 182 16.80 6.32 -7.71
CA GLN A 182 15.62 7.06 -8.12
C GLN A 182 14.62 6.15 -8.82
N MET A 183 13.35 6.50 -8.72
CA MET A 183 12.29 5.80 -9.46
C MET A 183 12.53 5.90 -10.98
N GLY A 184 12.25 4.82 -11.68
CA GLY A 184 12.44 4.74 -13.14
C GLY A 184 13.84 4.34 -13.58
N GLN A 185 14.81 4.17 -12.68
CA GLN A 185 16.14 3.69 -13.03
C GLN A 185 16.11 2.24 -13.50
N ALA A 186 16.94 1.95 -14.50
CA ALA A 186 17.10 0.59 -15.03
C ALA A 186 17.84 -0.30 -14.02
N ALA A 187 17.34 -1.50 -13.84
CA ALA A 187 17.95 -2.52 -13.01
C ALA A 187 18.09 -3.84 -13.75
N GLN A 188 19.02 -4.66 -13.30
CA GLN A 188 19.21 -6.03 -13.74
C GLN A 188 19.03 -6.94 -12.54
N VAL A 189 18.06 -7.86 -12.64
CA VAL A 189 17.75 -8.81 -11.58
C VAL A 189 18.25 -10.19 -11.96
N THR A 190 19.04 -10.80 -11.09
CA THR A 190 19.48 -12.18 -11.18
C THR A 190 18.80 -12.97 -10.08
N ILE A 191 18.16 -14.08 -10.43
CA ILE A 191 17.44 -14.94 -9.50
C ILE A 191 18.33 -16.14 -9.18
N ASP A 192 18.54 -16.45 -7.91
CA ASP A 192 19.47 -17.50 -7.47
C ASP A 192 19.08 -18.88 -7.99
N ALA A 193 17.78 -19.12 -8.16
CA ALA A 193 17.27 -20.36 -8.76
C ALA A 193 17.56 -20.49 -10.26
N ILE A 194 17.91 -19.38 -10.96
CA ILE A 194 18.19 -19.35 -12.41
C ILE A 194 19.49 -18.59 -12.68
N PRO A 195 20.64 -19.14 -12.28
CA PRO A 195 21.90 -18.38 -12.18
C PRO A 195 22.51 -17.90 -13.50
N LYS A 196 21.99 -18.33 -14.65
CA LYS A 196 22.52 -17.95 -15.97
C LYS A 196 21.67 -16.92 -16.71
N LYS A 197 20.57 -16.47 -16.13
CA LYS A 197 19.66 -15.49 -16.75
C LYS A 197 19.60 -14.22 -15.92
N THR A 198 19.76 -13.10 -16.60
CA THR A 198 19.57 -11.77 -16.02
C THR A 198 18.32 -11.15 -16.63
N PHE A 199 17.42 -10.69 -15.79
CA PHE A 199 16.18 -10.07 -16.21
C PHE A 199 16.29 -8.56 -16.16
N LYS A 200 15.80 -7.89 -17.18
CA LYS A 200 15.65 -6.43 -17.17
C LYS A 200 14.55 -6.03 -16.22
N ALA A 201 14.77 -4.98 -15.49
CA ALA A 201 13.82 -4.51 -14.51
C ALA A 201 13.93 -2.99 -14.35
N VAL A 202 12.94 -2.39 -13.72
CA VAL A 202 12.89 -0.95 -13.46
C VAL A 202 12.51 -0.72 -12.01
N VAL A 203 13.14 0.27 -11.36
CA VAL A 203 12.78 0.70 -10.00
C VAL A 203 11.41 1.36 -10.03
N THR A 204 10.44 0.76 -9.36
CA THR A 204 9.05 1.26 -9.32
C THR A 204 8.69 1.93 -8.01
N GLN A 205 9.31 1.51 -6.91
CA GLN A 205 9.03 2.08 -5.60
C GLN A 205 10.28 2.09 -4.72
N ILE A 206 10.44 3.15 -3.95
CA ILE A 206 11.48 3.30 -2.92
C ILE A 206 10.76 3.50 -1.60
N GLY A 207 11.08 2.70 -0.59
CA GLY A 207 10.50 2.81 0.75
C GLY A 207 11.09 3.99 1.50
N ASP A 208 10.24 4.78 2.13
CA ASP A 208 10.64 5.95 2.91
C ASP A 208 11.15 5.59 4.32
N ASN A 209 10.86 4.36 4.77
CA ASN A 209 11.23 3.91 6.11
C ASN A 209 12.45 2.98 6.07
N ALA A 210 13.42 3.28 6.92
CA ALA A 210 14.55 2.40 7.14
C ALA A 210 14.14 1.15 7.92
N ILE A 211 14.63 0.00 7.49
CA ILE A 211 14.49 -1.29 8.16
C ILE A 211 15.80 -1.58 8.90
N VAL A 212 15.72 -1.73 10.21
CA VAL A 212 16.90 -2.12 10.99
C VAL A 212 17.29 -3.55 10.64
N ARG A 213 18.55 -3.76 10.30
CA ARG A 213 19.11 -5.09 10.02
C ARG A 213 19.19 -5.89 11.33
N SER A 214 18.12 -6.62 11.67
CA SER A 214 18.12 -7.53 12.81
C SER A 214 19.07 -8.71 12.54
N THR A 215 20.24 -8.69 13.16
CA THR A 215 21.06 -9.89 13.31
C THR A 215 20.38 -10.77 14.36
N GLY A 216 19.68 -11.82 13.89
CA GLY A 216 18.78 -12.68 14.65
C GLY A 216 19.36 -13.40 15.87
N VAL A 217 19.75 -12.67 16.92
CA VAL A 217 20.00 -13.19 18.24
C VAL A 217 19.18 -12.36 19.25
N SER A 218 17.94 -12.81 19.47
CA SER A 218 17.11 -12.32 20.56
C SER A 218 17.65 -12.87 21.87
N THR A 219 18.65 -12.22 22.44
CA THR A 219 18.97 -12.34 23.87
C THR A 219 18.70 -10.98 24.50
N SER A 220 17.73 -11.01 25.39
CA SER A 220 17.37 -9.93 26.28
C SER A 220 18.60 -9.27 26.92
N GLN A 221 18.59 -7.91 26.93
CA GLN A 221 19.50 -7.02 27.65
C GLN A 221 20.93 -6.96 27.11
N GLN A 222 21.13 -6.05 26.14
CA GLN A 222 22.25 -5.11 26.23
C GLN A 222 21.97 -3.94 25.30
N ILE A 223 21.80 -2.75 25.86
CA ILE A 223 21.88 -1.46 25.18
C ILE A 223 23.34 -1.31 24.76
N SER A 224 23.68 -1.81 23.60
CA SER A 224 24.92 -1.48 22.93
C SER A 224 24.60 -0.44 21.87
N THR A 225 25.14 0.74 22.03
CA THR A 225 25.26 1.81 21.03
C THR A 225 26.15 1.34 19.85
N SER A 226 25.77 0.24 19.22
CA SER A 226 26.32 -0.16 17.94
C SER A 226 25.46 0.48 16.87
N GLN A 227 26.08 1.18 15.98
CA GLN A 227 25.53 1.81 14.79
C GLN A 227 24.83 0.70 13.98
N GLU A 228 23.52 0.52 14.22
CA GLU A 228 22.72 -0.48 13.53
C GLU A 228 22.64 -0.10 12.06
N ALA A 229 23.13 -0.99 11.19
CA ALA A 229 23.04 -0.80 9.76
C ALA A 229 21.58 -0.73 9.35
N LYS A 230 21.21 0.33 8.62
CA LYS A 230 19.88 0.59 8.14
C LYS A 230 19.78 0.28 6.67
N ASP A 231 18.81 -0.52 6.31
CA ASP A 231 18.48 -0.84 4.92
C ASP A 231 17.17 -0.18 4.53
N PHE A 232 17.05 0.23 3.27
CA PHE A 232 15.83 0.72 2.68
C PHE A 232 15.26 -0.31 1.71
N LYS A 233 13.95 -0.48 1.74
CA LYS A 233 13.24 -1.37 0.82
C LYS A 233 13.08 -0.70 -0.53
N VAL A 234 13.59 -1.30 -1.58
CA VAL A 234 13.38 -0.87 -2.96
C VAL A 234 12.65 -1.97 -3.71
N VAL A 235 11.58 -1.60 -4.42
CA VAL A 235 10.81 -2.52 -5.26
C VAL A 235 11.20 -2.31 -6.72
N VAL A 236 11.59 -3.41 -7.35
CA VAL A 236 12.02 -3.43 -8.74
C VAL A 236 11.08 -4.34 -9.52
N THR A 237 10.41 -3.81 -10.54
CA THR A 237 9.48 -4.58 -11.37
C THR A 237 10.23 -5.21 -12.54
N LEU A 238 10.10 -6.52 -12.69
CA LEU A 238 10.69 -7.25 -13.81
C LEU A 238 9.95 -6.94 -15.10
N GLN A 239 10.72 -6.78 -16.19
CA GLN A 239 10.18 -6.71 -17.55
C GLN A 239 10.25 -8.12 -18.14
N ASP A 240 9.14 -8.58 -18.72
CA ASP A 240 9.01 -9.90 -19.33
C ASP A 240 9.44 -11.07 -18.41
N PRO A 241 8.79 -11.24 -17.23
CA PRO A 241 9.09 -12.37 -16.38
C PRO A 241 8.67 -13.69 -17.04
N PRO A 242 9.43 -14.78 -16.85
CA PRO A 242 9.03 -16.09 -17.34
C PRO A 242 7.78 -16.58 -16.59
N GLU A 243 6.88 -17.27 -17.30
CA GLU A 243 5.61 -17.79 -16.75
C GLU A 243 5.80 -18.77 -15.58
N ASP A 244 6.94 -19.48 -15.53
CA ASP A 244 7.25 -20.47 -14.49
C ASP A 244 7.86 -19.86 -13.22
N LEU A 245 7.98 -18.54 -13.13
CA LEU A 245 8.62 -17.91 -11.99
C LEU A 245 7.72 -17.95 -10.76
N ARG A 246 8.20 -18.59 -9.70
CA ARG A 246 7.46 -18.70 -8.44
C ARG A 246 7.83 -17.55 -7.50
N PRO A 247 6.85 -16.91 -6.83
CA PRO A 247 7.11 -15.92 -5.80
C PRO A 247 7.83 -16.56 -4.60
N GLY A 248 8.61 -15.75 -3.87
CA GLY A 248 9.39 -16.20 -2.70
C GLY A 248 10.80 -16.66 -3.01
N LEU A 249 11.26 -16.57 -4.26
CA LEU A 249 12.65 -16.85 -4.62
C LEU A 249 13.57 -15.69 -4.22
N SER A 250 14.81 -16.03 -3.85
CA SER A 250 15.87 -15.05 -3.59
C SER A 250 16.38 -14.46 -4.91
N ALA A 251 16.61 -13.15 -4.91
CA ALA A 251 17.10 -12.43 -6.07
C ALA A 251 18.07 -11.32 -5.67
N THR A 252 19.03 -11.05 -6.57
CA THR A 252 19.96 -9.94 -6.46
C THR A 252 19.69 -8.94 -7.57
N ALA A 253 19.50 -7.67 -7.23
CA ALA A 253 19.30 -6.60 -8.20
C ALA A 253 20.55 -5.71 -8.30
N LYS A 254 20.98 -5.43 -9.53
CA LYS A 254 21.98 -4.44 -9.84
C LYS A 254 21.29 -3.21 -10.43
N ILE A 255 21.17 -2.15 -9.65
CA ILE A 255 20.54 -0.90 -10.05
C ILE A 255 21.59 0.03 -10.67
N THR A 256 21.30 0.57 -11.86
CA THR A 256 22.17 1.56 -12.52
C THR A 256 21.75 2.94 -12.07
N THR A 257 22.52 3.54 -11.17
CA THR A 257 22.20 4.84 -10.56
C THR A 257 22.55 6.02 -11.46
N ALA A 258 23.61 5.88 -12.25
CA ALA A 258 24.03 6.91 -13.18
C ALA A 258 24.69 6.29 -14.41
N THR A 259 24.53 6.93 -15.56
CA THR A 259 25.21 6.56 -16.81
C THR A 259 25.75 7.83 -17.47
N ARG A 260 27.00 7.82 -17.86
CA ARG A 260 27.61 8.91 -18.60
C ARG A 260 28.27 8.37 -19.85
N GLY A 261 27.89 8.87 -21.01
CA GLY A 261 28.54 8.54 -22.27
C GLY A 261 29.79 9.40 -22.48
N ASN A 262 30.77 8.85 -23.19
CA ASN A 262 32.03 9.54 -23.56
C ASN A 262 32.82 10.08 -22.36
N ALA A 263 32.87 9.34 -21.25
CA ALA A 263 33.67 9.68 -20.09
C ALA A 263 35.10 9.10 -20.24
N LEU A 264 36.12 9.88 -19.86
CA LEU A 264 37.46 9.37 -19.71
C LEU A 264 37.51 8.49 -18.47
N THR A 265 37.82 7.21 -18.63
CA THR A 265 37.84 6.25 -17.51
C THR A 265 39.26 5.69 -17.30
N ILE A 266 39.56 5.38 -16.06
CA ILE A 266 40.76 4.70 -15.64
C ILE A 266 40.41 3.49 -14.78
N PRO A 267 41.21 2.38 -14.83
CA PRO A 267 41.00 1.28 -13.89
C PRO A 267 41.16 1.75 -12.45
N ILE A 268 40.28 1.29 -11.57
CA ILE A 268 40.30 1.67 -10.13
C ILE A 268 41.67 1.37 -9.50
N GLN A 269 42.38 0.33 -10.00
CA GLN A 269 43.71 -0.05 -9.54
C GLN A 269 44.77 1.02 -9.81
N ALA A 270 44.56 1.97 -10.73
CA ALA A 270 45.48 3.05 -11.02
C ALA A 270 45.37 4.23 -10.05
N LEU A 271 44.21 4.35 -9.36
CA LEU A 271 43.96 5.43 -8.44
C LEU A 271 44.71 5.23 -7.12
N THR A 272 45.45 6.27 -6.69
CA THR A 272 46.19 6.26 -5.44
C THR A 272 45.91 7.54 -4.65
N ILE A 273 45.94 7.44 -3.33
CA ILE A 273 45.78 8.58 -2.42
C ILE A 273 47.16 8.92 -1.85
N ARG A 274 47.54 10.20 -1.94
CA ARG A 274 48.81 10.71 -1.43
C ARG A 274 48.59 11.93 -0.53
N ARG A 275 49.49 12.07 0.45
CA ARG A 275 49.54 13.30 1.23
C ARG A 275 50.35 14.32 0.49
N GLN A 276 49.99 15.58 0.61
CA GLN A 276 50.72 16.68 -0.05
C GLN A 276 52.21 16.71 0.35
N ALA A 277 52.53 16.29 1.56
CA ALA A 277 53.91 16.18 2.06
C ALA A 277 54.75 15.14 1.28
N ASP A 278 54.15 14.07 0.72
CA ASP A 278 54.83 12.99 0.01
C ASP A 278 55.11 13.33 -1.46
N LEU A 279 54.53 14.42 -1.97
CA LEU A 279 54.63 14.87 -3.37
C LEU A 279 55.78 15.86 -3.58
N VAL A 280 56.42 16.38 -2.52
CA VAL A 280 57.59 17.29 -2.64
C VAL A 280 58.83 16.47 -2.94
N PRO A 281 59.52 16.67 -4.09
CA PRO A 281 60.79 16.00 -4.39
C PRO A 281 61.83 16.39 -3.33
N LYS A 282 62.37 15.43 -2.60
CA LYS A 282 63.59 15.67 -1.81
C LYS A 282 64.78 15.72 -2.79
N ASP A 283 65.14 16.90 -3.20
CA ASP A 283 66.40 17.10 -3.90
C ASP A 283 67.55 16.68 -2.97
N GLU A 284 68.33 15.69 -3.45
CA GLU A 284 69.59 15.33 -2.84
C GLU A 284 70.58 16.48 -3.05
N LYS A 285 71.05 16.99 -1.97
CA LYS A 285 72.25 17.78 -1.67
C LYS A 285 71.99 19.20 -1.17
N GLY A 286 72.31 19.29 0.07
CA GLY A 286 72.78 20.41 0.86
C GLY A 286 72.88 21.80 0.24
N ALA A 287 71.93 22.66 0.62
CA ALA A 287 72.19 24.07 0.75
C ALA A 287 71.30 24.61 1.88
N VAL A 288 71.95 25.05 2.93
CA VAL A 288 71.31 25.83 4.00
C VAL A 288 70.86 27.15 3.39
N GLN A 289 69.53 27.32 3.30
CA GLN A 289 69.00 28.65 2.95
C GLN A 289 67.83 29.03 3.86
N ALA A 290 67.93 30.25 4.29
CA ALA A 290 67.18 30.94 5.31
C ALA A 290 65.65 30.87 5.20
N ALA A 291 65.02 30.81 6.35
CA ALA A 291 63.70 31.21 6.75
C ALA A 291 62.73 31.62 5.62
N ALA A 292 61.87 30.66 5.18
CA ALA A 292 60.61 30.93 4.51
C ALA A 292 59.46 30.83 5.53
N PRO A 293 58.36 31.60 5.37
CA PRO A 293 57.33 31.73 6.36
C PRO A 293 56.63 30.42 6.67
N ALA A 294 56.26 30.25 7.94
CA ALA A 294 55.60 29.06 8.48
C ALA A 294 54.46 28.55 7.59
N LYS A 295 54.64 27.38 6.99
CA LYS A 295 53.53 26.62 6.33
C LYS A 295 52.62 26.13 7.42
N ASP A 296 51.32 26.41 7.24
CA ASP A 296 50.26 25.91 8.10
C ASP A 296 50.30 24.41 8.22
N PRO A 297 50.42 23.84 9.42
CA PRO A 297 50.48 22.37 9.59
C PRO A 297 49.21 21.64 9.25
N SER A 298 48.13 22.33 8.91
CA SER A 298 46.84 21.77 8.49
C SER A 298 46.86 21.31 7.02
N LYS A 299 47.66 21.89 6.14
CA LYS A 299 47.75 21.53 4.72
C LYS A 299 48.61 20.29 4.45
N ASP A 300 49.49 19.90 5.35
CA ASP A 300 50.32 18.70 5.20
C ASP A 300 49.56 17.38 5.40
N LYS A 301 48.31 17.43 5.88
CA LYS A 301 47.41 16.27 6.09
C LYS A 301 46.39 16.10 5.03
N GLU A 302 46.32 16.99 4.05
CA GLU A 302 45.35 16.91 2.98
C GLU A 302 45.67 15.72 2.05
N GLU A 303 44.73 14.76 1.96
CA GLU A 303 44.84 13.58 1.12
C GLU A 303 44.37 13.93 -0.29
N ILE A 304 45.24 13.82 -1.25
CA ILE A 304 44.99 14.12 -2.67
C ILE A 304 44.90 12.80 -3.43
N GLN A 305 43.75 12.64 -4.13
CA GLN A 305 43.58 11.53 -5.06
C GLN A 305 44.31 11.85 -6.38
N GLY A 306 45.00 10.85 -6.94
CA GLY A 306 45.69 11.06 -8.18
C GLY A 306 46.18 9.74 -8.81
N VAL A 307 46.78 9.89 -9.97
CA VAL A 307 47.26 8.77 -10.78
C VAL A 307 48.70 9.03 -11.18
N PHE A 308 49.54 7.99 -11.28
CA PHE A 308 50.86 8.09 -11.84
C PHE A 308 50.81 7.96 -13.35
N ILE A 309 51.31 8.98 -14.06
CA ILE A 309 51.47 8.98 -15.52
C ILE A 309 52.92 8.72 -15.84
N LEU A 310 53.16 7.96 -16.92
CA LEU A 310 54.49 7.72 -17.45
C LEU A 310 54.87 8.84 -18.44
N ARG A 311 55.82 9.71 -18.03
CA ARG A 311 56.44 10.68 -18.95
C ARG A 311 57.95 10.50 -18.96
N ASN A 312 58.53 10.34 -20.13
CA ASN A 312 59.99 10.15 -20.29
C ASN A 312 60.59 9.06 -19.39
N HIS A 313 59.90 7.89 -19.28
CA HIS A 313 60.31 6.76 -18.40
C HIS A 313 60.34 7.10 -16.90
N LYS A 314 59.70 8.19 -16.49
CA LYS A 314 59.55 8.57 -15.08
C LYS A 314 58.06 8.63 -14.70
N ALA A 315 57.77 8.17 -13.50
CA ALA A 315 56.42 8.26 -12.92
C ALA A 315 56.17 9.67 -12.37
N GLU A 316 55.22 10.37 -12.92
CA GLU A 316 54.77 11.69 -12.48
C GLU A 316 53.40 11.55 -11.82
N PHE A 317 53.22 12.10 -10.62
CA PHE A 317 51.91 12.08 -9.94
C PHE A 317 51.06 13.25 -10.41
N VAL A 318 49.89 12.95 -10.92
CA VAL A 318 48.94 13.95 -11.37
C VAL A 318 47.67 13.83 -10.53
N PRO A 319 47.28 14.91 -9.82
CA PRO A 319 46.02 14.94 -9.08
C PRO A 319 44.84 14.86 -10.06
N VAL A 320 43.83 14.04 -9.72
CA VAL A 320 42.67 13.86 -10.55
C VAL A 320 41.40 14.08 -9.74
N ASP A 321 40.42 14.74 -10.38
CA ASP A 321 39.06 14.82 -9.85
C ASP A 321 38.28 13.62 -10.41
N THR A 322 37.81 12.75 -9.54
CA THR A 322 37.03 11.57 -9.89
C THR A 322 35.53 11.84 -9.94
N GLY A 323 34.84 11.20 -10.86
CA GLY A 323 33.40 11.28 -11.00
C GLY A 323 32.71 9.95 -10.61
N ILE A 324 31.92 9.39 -11.52
CA ILE A 324 31.17 8.16 -11.30
C ILE A 324 32.15 6.98 -11.17
N ALA A 325 32.01 6.20 -10.10
CA ALA A 325 32.75 4.96 -9.90
C ALA A 325 31.94 3.76 -10.43
N GLY A 326 32.50 3.05 -11.39
CA GLY A 326 31.97 1.78 -11.88
C GLY A 326 32.51 0.58 -11.07
N THR A 327 32.31 -0.62 -11.59
CA THR A 327 32.79 -1.86 -10.94
C THR A 327 34.30 -2.06 -11.12
N THR A 328 34.83 -1.68 -12.27
CA THR A 328 36.25 -1.87 -12.65
C THR A 328 36.96 -0.56 -12.93
N ASP A 329 36.22 0.44 -13.35
CA ASP A 329 36.74 1.70 -13.86
C ASP A 329 36.09 2.88 -13.11
N ILE A 330 36.82 3.99 -13.01
CA ILE A 330 36.38 5.23 -12.42
C ILE A 330 36.49 6.37 -13.43
N GLU A 331 35.51 7.22 -13.49
CA GLU A 331 35.50 8.43 -14.32
C GLU A 331 36.50 9.45 -13.78
N VAL A 332 37.26 10.07 -14.70
CA VAL A 332 38.12 11.23 -14.39
C VAL A 332 37.56 12.46 -15.07
N MET A 333 37.12 13.42 -14.23
CA MET A 333 36.60 14.70 -14.74
C MET A 333 37.67 15.71 -15.09
N LYS A 334 38.79 15.70 -14.34
CA LYS A 334 39.93 16.62 -14.54
C LYS A 334 41.23 15.95 -14.17
N GLY A 335 42.31 16.39 -14.80
CA GLY A 335 43.71 15.96 -14.48
C GLY A 335 44.36 15.13 -15.55
N LEU A 336 43.61 14.35 -16.34
CA LEU A 336 44.14 13.48 -17.39
C LEU A 336 43.66 13.92 -18.77
N LYS A 337 44.41 13.51 -19.79
CA LYS A 337 44.06 13.66 -21.20
C LYS A 337 43.98 12.30 -21.88
N GLU A 338 43.18 12.23 -22.92
CA GLU A 338 43.13 11.04 -23.76
C GLU A 338 44.51 10.77 -24.38
N GLY A 339 45.04 9.53 -24.22
CA GLY A 339 46.34 9.13 -24.68
C GLY A 339 47.45 9.18 -23.61
N ASP A 340 47.18 9.63 -22.39
CA ASP A 340 48.15 9.56 -21.30
C ASP A 340 48.38 8.09 -20.86
N GLU A 341 49.65 7.68 -20.78
CA GLU A 341 50.00 6.34 -20.27
C GLU A 341 49.99 6.34 -18.73
N ILE A 342 49.07 5.55 -18.15
CA ILE A 342 48.91 5.45 -16.69
C ILE A 342 49.59 4.21 -16.14
N VAL A 343 50.16 4.33 -14.94
CA VAL A 343 50.78 3.20 -14.23
C VAL A 343 49.68 2.43 -13.50
N THR A 344 49.49 1.18 -13.87
CA THR A 344 48.61 0.23 -13.16
C THR A 344 49.47 -0.79 -12.44
N GLY A 345 49.11 -1.22 -11.25
CA GLY A 345 49.86 -2.21 -10.49
C GLY A 345 49.22 -2.58 -9.16
N SER A 346 49.90 -3.44 -8.39
CA SER A 346 49.38 -3.77 -7.07
C SER A 346 49.40 -2.52 -6.17
N TYR A 347 48.35 -2.36 -5.35
CA TYR A 347 48.19 -1.22 -4.43
C TYR A 347 49.44 -0.96 -3.57
N LYS A 348 50.15 -2.04 -3.17
CA LYS A 348 51.40 -1.96 -2.41
C LYS A 348 52.50 -1.23 -3.17
N VAL A 349 52.66 -1.51 -4.47
CA VAL A 349 53.68 -0.88 -5.33
C VAL A 349 53.31 0.58 -5.59
N LEU A 350 52.08 0.86 -5.95
CA LEU A 350 51.60 2.22 -6.18
C LEU A 350 51.72 3.09 -4.91
N ARG A 351 51.52 2.52 -3.73
CA ARG A 351 51.70 3.24 -2.47
C ARG A 351 53.14 3.57 -2.13
N THR A 352 54.14 2.82 -2.64
CA THR A 352 55.57 3.06 -2.38
C THR A 352 56.24 3.85 -3.49
N LEU A 353 55.62 3.97 -4.67
CA LEU A 353 56.16 4.66 -5.83
C LEU A 353 56.31 6.15 -5.53
N ARG A 354 57.49 6.72 -5.76
CA ARG A 354 57.77 8.16 -5.57
C ARG A 354 57.67 8.92 -6.89
N PRO A 355 57.23 10.17 -6.89
CA PRO A 355 57.30 11.04 -8.06
C PRO A 355 58.75 11.14 -8.57
N GLY A 356 58.93 11.03 -9.88
CA GLY A 356 60.26 11.06 -10.51
C GLY A 356 61.03 9.73 -10.54
N SER A 357 60.51 8.65 -9.97
CA SER A 357 61.11 7.32 -10.05
C SER A 357 61.12 6.81 -11.49
N SER A 358 62.25 6.22 -11.91
CA SER A 358 62.35 5.55 -13.21
C SER A 358 61.60 4.22 -13.16
N VAL A 359 60.68 4.01 -14.08
CA VAL A 359 59.87 2.79 -14.18
C VAL A 359 60.11 2.11 -15.51
N LYS A 360 60.14 0.78 -15.47
CA LYS A 360 60.25 -0.04 -16.68
C LYS A 360 58.85 -0.53 -17.02
N VAL A 361 58.43 -0.34 -18.26
CA VAL A 361 57.16 -0.84 -18.75
C VAL A 361 57.21 -2.34 -18.85
N ASP A 362 56.33 -3.03 -18.11
CA ASP A 362 56.12 -4.47 -18.20
C ASP A 362 54.62 -4.72 -18.38
N ASN A 363 54.21 -5.01 -19.61
CA ASN A 363 52.79 -5.25 -19.95
C ASN A 363 52.38 -6.73 -19.78
N ALA A 364 53.19 -7.54 -19.07
CA ALA A 364 52.80 -8.90 -18.72
C ALA A 364 51.59 -8.90 -17.76
N ALA A 365 50.62 -9.76 -18.03
CA ALA A 365 49.46 -9.91 -17.14
C ALA A 365 49.93 -10.27 -15.72
N PRO A 366 49.35 -9.67 -14.65
CA PRO A 366 49.75 -9.95 -13.29
C PRO A 366 49.58 -11.44 -12.99
N LYS A 367 50.67 -12.12 -12.58
CA LYS A 367 50.61 -13.48 -12.05
C LYS A 367 49.75 -13.44 -10.78
N LYS A 368 48.69 -14.26 -10.73
CA LYS A 368 48.01 -14.56 -9.47
C LYS A 368 49.03 -15.12 -8.49
N GLU A 369 49.26 -14.43 -7.39
CA GLU A 369 49.93 -15.03 -6.22
C GLU A 369 49.01 -16.14 -5.73
N GLU A 370 49.42 -17.39 -5.91
CA GLU A 370 48.85 -18.55 -5.24
C GLU A 370 49.17 -18.38 -3.75
N ASP A 371 48.13 -18.33 -2.91
CA ASP A 371 48.23 -18.37 -1.45
C ASP A 371 48.95 -19.67 -1.04
N GLU A 372 50.27 -19.58 -0.80
CA GLU A 372 50.95 -20.54 0.05
C GLU A 372 50.54 -20.33 1.51
N SER A 373 49.43 -20.94 1.90
CA SER A 373 49.11 -21.20 3.30
C SER A 373 48.68 -22.65 3.46
N SER A 374 49.66 -23.54 3.44
CA SER A 374 49.53 -24.87 4.04
C SER A 374 50.76 -25.13 4.90
N SER A 375 50.63 -24.89 6.17
CA SER A 375 51.22 -25.69 7.26
C SER A 375 50.50 -25.40 8.56
#